data_55714db091c326655b442245aa27e4d7
#
_entry.id   55714db091c326655b442245aa27e4d7
#
_cell.length_a   1.000
_cell.length_b   1.000
_cell.length_c   1.000
_cell.angle_alpha   90.00
_cell.angle_beta   90.00
_cell.angle_gamma   90.00
#
_symmetry.space_group_name_H-M   'P 1'
#
loop_
_entity.id
_entity.type
_entity.pdbx_description
1 polymer ?
#
loop_
_entity_poly.entity_id
_entity_poly.type
_entity_poly.pdbx_seq_one_letter_code
_entity_poly.pdbx_strand_id
1 'polypeptide(L)'
;MIKVENLTKLFGPKHAVDGVSFSVERGEVLGFLGPNGAGKSTTMRLITGFLPPTSGRVTVGGFDVQEKPIAAKRLLGYLPENAPAYTDMTVFGFLNFAAEIRGLRGEGKKKAVNRVVEMCFLDSVLRQSVDTLSKGYRHRTCFAQAIIHDPPMLVMDEPTDGLDPNQKHEVRTLIRNMGRQKAIIFSTHILEEVDAACTRAIIIDRGKIVANGTPQELRQKSEWAGAVTLRVKGVAKEAVTTKLYQVPLVHKVTVVEDKDCRVTVRAFPKPSTANGGLARAIGEAAHGWQIELLQSEEGRLDEVFRNITMPDTQK
;
A
#
# COMPACT_ATOMS: atom_id res chain seq x y z
N MET A 1 -14.12 10.98 -6.66
CA MET A 1 -14.30 9.57 -7.06
C MET A 1 -13.50 9.28 -8.31
N ILE A 2 -12.67 8.25 -8.28
CA ILE A 2 -12.03 7.63 -9.45
C ILE A 2 -12.75 6.32 -9.68
N LYS A 3 -13.18 6.05 -10.91
CA LYS A 3 -13.86 4.80 -11.27
C LYS A 3 -13.17 4.16 -12.46
N VAL A 4 -12.86 2.88 -12.33
CA VAL A 4 -12.20 2.04 -13.33
C VAL A 4 -13.14 0.90 -13.67
N GLU A 5 -13.47 0.70 -14.95
CA GLU A 5 -14.46 -0.28 -15.41
C GLU A 5 -13.88 -1.15 -16.53
N ASN A 6 -13.74 -2.44 -16.27
CA ASN A 6 -13.25 -3.47 -17.19
C ASN A 6 -11.98 -3.06 -17.95
N LEU A 7 -11.07 -2.38 -17.24
CA LEU A 7 -9.89 -1.77 -17.82
C LEU A 7 -8.91 -2.85 -18.32
N THR A 8 -8.56 -2.77 -19.60
CA THR A 8 -7.62 -3.71 -20.24
C THR A 8 -6.57 -2.95 -21.04
N LYS A 9 -5.32 -3.40 -20.93
CA LYS A 9 -4.20 -2.89 -21.74
C LYS A 9 -3.35 -4.03 -22.27
N LEU A 10 -3.25 -4.06 -23.58
CA LEU A 10 -2.41 -5.00 -24.32
C LEU A 10 -1.14 -4.29 -24.84
N PHE A 11 -0.02 -4.96 -24.75
CA PHE A 11 1.23 -4.62 -25.47
C PHE A 11 1.62 -5.84 -26.28
N GLY A 12 1.27 -5.81 -27.57
CA GLY A 12 1.33 -7.02 -28.41
C GLY A 12 0.50 -8.14 -27.79
N PRO A 13 1.06 -9.34 -27.58
CA PRO A 13 0.34 -10.47 -26.98
C PRO A 13 0.23 -10.37 -25.44
N LYS A 14 0.95 -9.45 -24.81
CA LYS A 14 1.01 -9.33 -23.34
C LYS A 14 -0.17 -8.54 -22.80
N HIS A 15 -0.97 -9.16 -21.93
CA HIS A 15 -1.97 -8.49 -21.09
C HIS A 15 -1.26 -7.83 -19.91
N ALA A 16 -1.01 -6.53 -19.98
CA ALA A 16 -0.41 -5.78 -18.87
C ALA A 16 -1.45 -5.42 -17.81
N VAL A 17 -2.71 -5.22 -18.22
CA VAL A 17 -3.90 -5.05 -17.37
C VAL A 17 -5.04 -5.80 -18.05
N ASP A 18 -5.81 -6.60 -17.31
CA ASP A 18 -6.79 -7.53 -17.86
C ASP A 18 -8.10 -7.47 -17.06
N GLY A 19 -9.07 -6.70 -17.57
CA GLY A 19 -10.43 -6.61 -17.04
C GLY A 19 -10.55 -6.01 -15.63
N VAL A 20 -9.65 -5.12 -15.26
CA VAL A 20 -9.58 -4.55 -13.90
C VAL A 20 -10.72 -3.57 -13.66
N SER A 21 -11.47 -3.75 -12.55
CA SER A 21 -12.56 -2.86 -12.15
C SER A 21 -12.48 -2.53 -10.66
N PHE A 22 -12.51 -1.25 -10.32
CA PHE A 22 -12.59 -0.74 -8.95
C PHE A 22 -12.96 0.74 -8.92
N SER A 23 -13.31 1.25 -7.74
CA SER A 23 -13.51 2.68 -7.51
C SER A 23 -12.73 3.15 -6.29
N VAL A 24 -12.46 4.46 -6.23
CA VAL A 24 -11.86 5.10 -5.05
C VAL A 24 -12.64 6.35 -4.72
N GLU A 25 -13.12 6.41 -3.50
CA GLU A 25 -13.96 7.50 -3.02
C GLU A 25 -13.14 8.57 -2.27
N ARG A 26 -13.76 9.72 -2.03
CA ARG A 26 -13.18 10.75 -1.19
C ARG A 26 -13.07 10.24 0.26
N GLY A 27 -11.94 10.48 0.90
CA GLY A 27 -11.65 9.95 2.23
C GLY A 27 -11.01 8.55 2.21
N GLU A 28 -10.71 8.03 1.01
CA GLU A 28 -10.12 6.72 0.82
C GLU A 28 -8.66 6.81 0.33
N VAL A 29 -7.81 6.01 0.93
CA VAL A 29 -6.43 5.76 0.46
C VAL A 29 -6.36 4.31 0.01
N LEU A 30 -6.29 4.11 -1.31
CA LEU A 30 -6.17 2.79 -1.93
C LEU A 30 -4.71 2.45 -2.21
N GLY A 31 -4.19 1.43 -1.55
CA GLY A 31 -2.92 0.80 -1.88
C GLY A 31 -3.07 -0.19 -3.05
N PHE A 32 -2.28 -0.02 -4.10
CA PHE A 32 -2.26 -0.92 -5.25
C PHE A 32 -1.00 -1.77 -5.21
N LEU A 33 -1.10 -2.95 -4.58
CA LEU A 33 0.00 -3.83 -4.22
C LEU A 33 0.21 -4.92 -5.27
N GLY A 34 1.46 -5.25 -5.58
CA GLY A 34 1.76 -6.36 -6.50
C GLY A 34 3.26 -6.49 -6.78
N PRO A 35 3.71 -7.64 -7.29
CA PRO A 35 5.10 -7.82 -7.71
C PRO A 35 5.46 -6.92 -8.89
N ASN A 36 6.75 -6.86 -9.21
CA ASN A 36 7.21 -6.14 -10.39
C ASN A 36 6.63 -6.79 -11.66
N GLY A 37 6.18 -5.95 -12.58
CA GLY A 37 5.53 -6.44 -13.81
C GLY A 37 4.05 -6.87 -13.64
N ALA A 38 3.45 -6.79 -12.45
CA ALA A 38 2.06 -7.15 -12.23
C ALA A 38 1.03 -6.23 -12.90
N GLY A 39 1.44 -5.05 -13.40
CA GLY A 39 0.55 -4.09 -14.06
C GLY A 39 0.29 -2.81 -13.26
N LYS A 40 0.93 -2.60 -12.10
CA LYS A 40 0.73 -1.43 -11.22
C LYS A 40 0.92 -0.10 -11.95
N SER A 41 2.14 0.19 -12.42
CA SER A 41 2.47 1.45 -13.10
C SER A 41 1.68 1.63 -14.40
N THR A 42 1.37 0.53 -15.11
CA THR A 42 0.51 0.59 -16.29
C THR A 42 -0.89 1.06 -15.90
N THR A 43 -1.46 0.53 -14.82
CA THR A 43 -2.78 0.96 -14.30
C THR A 43 -2.76 2.43 -13.88
N MET A 44 -1.72 2.89 -13.17
CA MET A 44 -1.57 4.32 -12.81
C MET A 44 -1.54 5.23 -14.05
N ARG A 45 -0.80 4.84 -15.09
CA ARG A 45 -0.71 5.59 -16.37
C ARG A 45 -2.04 5.60 -17.14
N LEU A 46 -2.83 4.53 -17.07
CA LEU A 46 -4.16 4.47 -17.67
C LEU A 46 -5.14 5.40 -16.92
N ILE A 47 -5.14 5.39 -15.59
CA ILE A 47 -6.01 6.23 -14.75
C ILE A 47 -5.72 7.72 -14.99
N THR A 48 -4.46 8.08 -15.17
CA THR A 48 -4.05 9.48 -15.38
C THR A 48 -4.21 9.94 -16.83
N GLY A 49 -4.66 9.05 -17.74
CA GLY A 49 -4.78 9.34 -19.16
C GLY A 49 -3.43 9.62 -19.83
N PHE A 50 -2.35 9.05 -19.28
CA PHE A 50 -1.01 9.06 -19.90
C PHE A 50 -0.89 7.98 -20.98
N LEU A 51 -1.60 6.86 -20.80
CA LEU A 51 -1.74 5.79 -21.78
C LEU A 51 -3.22 5.59 -22.12
N PRO A 52 -3.59 5.40 -23.39
CA PRO A 52 -4.93 4.98 -23.75
C PRO A 52 -5.13 3.49 -23.41
N PRO A 53 -6.29 3.06 -22.87
CA PRO A 53 -6.61 1.66 -22.69
C PRO A 53 -6.84 0.97 -24.05
N THR A 54 -6.74 -0.35 -24.08
CA THR A 54 -7.17 -1.18 -25.21
C THR A 54 -8.68 -1.35 -25.20
N SER A 55 -9.26 -1.52 -23.99
CA SER A 55 -10.70 -1.53 -23.76
C SER A 55 -10.99 -1.16 -22.30
N GLY A 56 -12.27 -0.93 -21.99
CA GLY A 56 -12.69 -0.46 -20.69
C GLY A 56 -12.66 1.06 -20.58
N ARG A 57 -12.96 1.57 -19.37
CA ARG A 57 -13.20 2.99 -19.14
C ARG A 57 -12.62 3.44 -17.82
N VAL A 58 -12.11 4.68 -17.79
CA VAL A 58 -11.72 5.37 -16.56
C VAL A 58 -12.42 6.70 -16.48
N THR A 59 -13.06 6.99 -15.34
CA THR A 59 -13.63 8.30 -15.04
C THR A 59 -13.02 8.90 -13.79
N VAL A 60 -12.75 10.20 -13.84
CA VAL A 60 -12.15 10.99 -12.75
C VAL A 60 -13.06 12.18 -12.50
N GLY A 61 -13.67 12.24 -11.32
CA GLY A 61 -14.63 13.28 -10.99
C GLY A 61 -15.82 13.35 -11.95
N GLY A 62 -16.23 12.23 -12.54
CA GLY A 62 -17.29 12.14 -13.54
C GLY A 62 -16.85 12.43 -14.98
N PHE A 63 -15.57 12.79 -15.21
CA PHE A 63 -15.03 13.02 -16.55
C PHE A 63 -14.28 11.77 -17.04
N ASP A 64 -14.65 11.30 -18.23
CA ASP A 64 -13.88 10.26 -18.90
C ASP A 64 -12.49 10.78 -19.27
N VAL A 65 -11.45 10.00 -18.95
CA VAL A 65 -10.06 10.45 -19.15
C VAL A 65 -9.64 10.52 -20.63
N GLN A 66 -10.37 9.86 -21.53
CA GLN A 66 -10.13 9.89 -22.98
C GLN A 66 -10.96 10.97 -23.67
N GLU A 67 -12.25 11.05 -23.34
CA GLU A 67 -13.17 11.99 -23.96
C GLU A 67 -12.96 13.43 -23.46
N LYS A 68 -12.64 13.60 -22.16
CA LYS A 68 -12.46 14.91 -21.51
C LYS A 68 -11.14 14.98 -20.71
N PRO A 69 -9.98 14.75 -21.37
CA PRO A 69 -8.69 14.61 -20.68
C PRO A 69 -8.27 15.84 -19.89
N ILE A 70 -8.55 17.05 -20.36
CA ILE A 70 -8.17 18.29 -19.66
C ILE A 70 -8.99 18.44 -18.37
N ALA A 71 -10.31 18.18 -18.44
CA ALA A 71 -11.19 18.26 -17.27
C ALA A 71 -10.79 17.22 -16.21
N ALA A 72 -10.53 15.98 -16.60
CA ALA A 72 -10.05 14.94 -15.71
C ALA A 72 -8.69 15.29 -15.08
N LYS A 73 -7.70 15.73 -15.88
CA LYS A 73 -6.35 16.09 -15.40
C LYS A 73 -6.31 17.30 -14.47
N ARG A 74 -7.29 18.22 -14.55
CA ARG A 74 -7.42 19.33 -13.59
C ARG A 74 -7.74 18.86 -12.17
N LEU A 75 -8.45 17.73 -12.06
CA LEU A 75 -8.82 17.13 -10.77
C LEU A 75 -7.79 16.15 -10.22
N LEU A 76 -6.73 15.86 -11.01
CA LEU A 76 -5.70 14.88 -10.64
C LEU A 76 -4.37 15.55 -10.32
N GLY A 77 -3.74 15.11 -9.22
CA GLY A 77 -2.30 15.15 -9.03
C GLY A 77 -1.70 13.82 -9.40
N TYR A 78 -0.57 13.83 -10.11
CA TYR A 78 0.11 12.61 -10.50
C TYR A 78 1.60 12.68 -10.17
N LEU A 79 2.07 11.68 -9.44
CA LEU A 79 3.49 11.44 -9.17
C LEU A 79 3.88 10.12 -9.85
N PRO A 80 4.60 10.14 -10.97
CA PRO A 80 5.14 8.93 -11.59
C PRO A 80 6.39 8.45 -10.86
N GLU A 81 6.70 7.16 -10.98
CA GLU A 81 7.83 6.47 -10.34
C GLU A 81 9.18 7.21 -10.51
N ASN A 82 9.51 7.62 -11.75
CA ASN A 82 10.77 8.28 -12.04
C ASN A 82 10.84 9.76 -11.64
N ALA A 83 9.76 10.32 -11.07
CA ALA A 83 9.68 11.68 -10.58
C ALA A 83 10.36 12.72 -11.53
N PRO A 84 9.85 12.88 -12.77
CA PRO A 84 10.48 13.76 -13.76
C PRO A 84 10.40 15.23 -13.32
N ALA A 85 11.53 15.93 -13.42
CA ALA A 85 11.62 17.36 -13.15
C ALA A 85 12.54 18.03 -14.15
N TYR A 86 12.39 19.34 -14.33
CA TYR A 86 13.30 20.13 -15.15
C TYR A 86 14.59 20.36 -14.35
N THR A 87 15.64 19.68 -14.76
CA THR A 87 16.91 19.61 -14.02
C THR A 87 17.64 20.94 -13.91
N ASP A 88 17.51 21.80 -14.91
CA ASP A 88 18.16 23.13 -15.02
C ASP A 88 17.45 24.21 -14.19
N MET A 89 16.28 23.90 -13.63
CA MET A 89 15.55 24.84 -12.78
C MET A 89 15.96 24.68 -11.31
N THR A 90 15.86 25.76 -10.55
CA THR A 90 15.86 25.65 -9.08
C THR A 90 14.56 25.04 -8.61
N VAL A 91 14.53 24.45 -7.40
CA VAL A 91 13.29 23.92 -6.79
C VAL A 91 12.20 24.99 -6.78
N PHE A 92 12.52 26.22 -6.37
CA PHE A 92 11.58 27.34 -6.38
C PHE A 92 11.08 27.66 -7.79
N GLY A 93 11.99 27.73 -8.76
CA GLY A 93 11.63 27.97 -10.17
C GLY A 93 10.69 26.91 -10.71
N PHE A 94 11.01 25.63 -10.47
CA PHE A 94 10.21 24.50 -10.90
C PHE A 94 8.79 24.51 -10.30
N LEU A 95 8.67 24.77 -8.99
CA LEU A 95 7.35 24.83 -8.33
C LEU A 95 6.53 26.02 -8.81
N ASN A 96 7.14 27.20 -9.04
CA ASN A 96 6.44 28.34 -9.63
C ASN A 96 5.93 28.04 -11.05
N PHE A 97 6.78 27.43 -11.88
CA PHE A 97 6.41 27.00 -13.22
C PHE A 97 5.25 25.99 -13.21
N ALA A 98 5.33 24.99 -12.32
CA ALA A 98 4.24 24.01 -12.16
C ALA A 98 2.93 24.65 -11.74
N ALA A 99 2.97 25.62 -10.80
CA ALA A 99 1.81 26.38 -10.38
C ALA A 99 1.19 27.19 -11.53
N GLU A 100 2.04 27.81 -12.35
CA GLU A 100 1.58 28.59 -13.53
C GLU A 100 0.90 27.75 -14.59
N ILE A 101 1.44 26.56 -14.90
CA ILE A 101 0.81 25.61 -15.83
C ILE A 101 -0.55 25.15 -15.30
N ARG A 102 -0.70 25.00 -13.97
CA ARG A 102 -1.98 24.68 -13.33
C ARG A 102 -2.95 25.87 -13.25
N GLY A 103 -2.59 27.02 -13.80
CA GLY A 103 -3.43 28.21 -13.89
C GLY A 103 -3.39 29.11 -12.65
N LEU A 104 -2.51 28.83 -11.67
CA LEU A 104 -2.36 29.65 -10.48
C LEU A 104 -1.61 30.94 -10.82
N ARG A 105 -2.07 32.09 -10.29
CA ARG A 105 -1.49 33.42 -10.53
C ARG A 105 -1.44 34.24 -9.24
N GLY A 106 -0.61 35.28 -9.23
CA GLY A 106 -0.54 36.28 -8.16
C GLY A 106 -0.37 35.68 -6.77
N GLU A 107 -1.12 36.18 -5.80
CA GLU A 107 -1.07 35.72 -4.42
C GLU A 107 -1.51 34.26 -4.24
N GLY A 108 -2.43 33.76 -5.08
CA GLY A 108 -2.83 32.36 -5.07
C GLY A 108 -1.69 31.42 -5.41
N LYS A 109 -0.86 31.77 -6.40
CA LYS A 109 0.37 31.04 -6.74
C LYS A 109 1.34 31.03 -5.57
N LYS A 110 1.63 32.19 -4.99
CA LYS A 110 2.55 32.33 -3.86
C LYS A 110 2.12 31.48 -2.66
N LYS A 111 0.84 31.54 -2.29
CA LYS A 111 0.27 30.72 -1.21
C LYS A 111 0.40 29.21 -1.50
N ALA A 112 0.12 28.79 -2.74
CA ALA A 112 0.23 27.39 -3.15
C ALA A 112 1.67 26.88 -3.09
N VAL A 113 2.62 27.66 -3.59
CA VAL A 113 4.06 27.31 -3.52
C VAL A 113 4.52 27.20 -2.07
N ASN A 114 4.25 28.19 -1.22
CA ASN A 114 4.64 28.16 0.20
C ASN A 114 4.05 26.94 0.91
N ARG A 115 2.75 26.65 0.69
CA ARG A 115 2.08 25.50 1.26
C ARG A 115 2.80 24.17 0.92
N VAL A 116 3.14 23.95 -0.34
CA VAL A 116 3.76 22.67 -0.74
C VAL A 116 5.23 22.58 -0.33
N VAL A 117 5.92 23.72 -0.23
CA VAL A 117 7.27 23.80 0.31
C VAL A 117 7.29 23.35 1.77
N GLU A 118 6.39 23.87 2.59
CA GLU A 118 6.25 23.49 3.99
C GLU A 118 5.84 22.01 4.11
N MET A 119 4.80 21.57 3.39
CA MET A 119 4.29 20.20 3.43
C MET A 119 5.33 19.15 3.02
N CYS A 120 6.23 19.49 2.10
CA CYS A 120 7.23 18.57 1.56
C CYS A 120 8.63 18.82 2.12
N PHE A 121 8.79 19.71 3.13
CA PHE A 121 10.06 20.01 3.80
C PHE A 121 11.17 20.42 2.81
N LEU A 122 10.88 21.40 1.94
CA LEU A 122 11.77 21.84 0.86
C LEU A 122 12.51 23.15 1.14
N ASP A 123 12.30 23.78 2.30
CA ASP A 123 12.85 25.10 2.64
C ASP A 123 14.36 25.20 2.46
N SER A 124 15.09 24.18 2.91
CA SER A 124 16.56 24.15 2.87
C SER A 124 17.14 24.04 1.46
N VAL A 125 16.34 23.60 0.46
CA VAL A 125 16.80 23.32 -0.90
C VAL A 125 16.17 24.20 -1.97
N LEU A 126 15.34 25.19 -1.59
CA LEU A 126 14.56 26.02 -2.54
C LEU A 126 15.39 26.67 -3.63
N ARG A 127 16.63 27.10 -3.30
CA ARG A 127 17.53 27.78 -4.23
C ARG A 127 18.48 26.84 -4.97
N GLN A 128 18.47 25.54 -4.61
CA GLN A 128 19.31 24.54 -5.29
C GLN A 128 18.70 24.18 -6.63
N SER A 129 19.57 23.86 -7.60
CA SER A 129 19.16 23.28 -8.88
C SER A 129 18.67 21.84 -8.66
N VAL A 130 17.64 21.44 -9.40
CA VAL A 130 17.01 20.10 -9.25
C VAL A 130 17.98 18.97 -9.56
N ASP A 131 18.95 19.16 -10.45
CA ASP A 131 19.98 18.18 -10.79
C ASP A 131 20.92 17.86 -9.63
N THR A 132 21.16 18.85 -8.74
CA THR A 132 22.06 18.71 -7.58
C THR A 132 21.40 18.09 -6.35
N LEU A 133 20.09 17.86 -6.41
CA LEU A 133 19.33 17.30 -5.30
C LEU A 133 19.64 15.80 -5.09
N SER A 134 19.63 15.37 -3.83
CA SER A 134 19.56 13.95 -3.51
C SER A 134 18.27 13.33 -4.10
N LYS A 135 18.26 12.00 -4.30
CA LYS A 135 17.06 11.28 -4.79
C LYS A 135 15.81 11.62 -3.94
N GLY A 136 15.95 11.72 -2.61
CA GLY A 136 14.87 12.05 -1.70
C GLY A 136 14.31 13.46 -1.90
N TYR A 137 15.16 14.47 -1.99
CA TYR A 137 14.70 15.84 -2.24
C TYR A 137 14.11 16.02 -3.63
N ARG A 138 14.65 15.35 -4.65
CA ARG A 138 14.06 15.35 -5.99
C ARG A 138 12.67 14.74 -5.97
N HIS A 139 12.49 13.61 -5.29
CA HIS A 139 11.21 12.96 -5.14
C HIS A 139 10.18 13.85 -4.42
N ARG A 140 10.56 14.49 -3.30
CA ARG A 140 9.72 15.45 -2.57
C ARG A 140 9.36 16.66 -3.42
N THR A 141 10.27 17.16 -4.26
CA THR A 141 10.02 18.26 -5.18
C THR A 141 8.95 17.87 -6.22
N CYS A 142 9.03 16.66 -6.78
CA CYS A 142 8.01 16.15 -7.70
C CYS A 142 6.68 15.85 -7.01
N PHE A 143 6.72 15.41 -5.76
CA PHE A 143 5.53 15.25 -4.94
C PHE A 143 4.84 16.62 -4.70
N ALA A 144 5.61 17.65 -4.33
CA ALA A 144 5.11 19.02 -4.18
C ALA A 144 4.45 19.53 -5.48
N GLN A 145 5.08 19.27 -6.64
CA GLN A 145 4.50 19.58 -7.95
C GLN A 145 3.17 18.87 -8.18
N ALA A 146 3.04 17.60 -7.79
CA ALA A 146 1.81 16.83 -7.98
C ALA A 146 0.63 17.38 -7.16
N ILE A 147 0.89 17.98 -5.98
CA ILE A 147 -0.14 18.53 -5.08
C ILE A 147 -0.31 20.04 -5.12
N ILE A 148 0.46 20.77 -5.94
CA ILE A 148 0.54 22.23 -5.93
C ILE A 148 -0.81 22.95 -6.17
N HIS A 149 -1.65 22.37 -7.02
CA HIS A 149 -2.97 22.90 -7.36
C HIS A 149 -4.10 22.36 -6.45
N ASP A 150 -3.73 21.71 -5.35
CA ASP A 150 -4.62 21.12 -4.36
C ASP A 150 -5.70 20.18 -4.96
N PRO A 151 -5.30 19.19 -5.76
CA PRO A 151 -6.26 18.32 -6.44
C PRO A 151 -7.07 17.49 -5.45
N PRO A 152 -8.37 17.23 -5.73
CA PRO A 152 -9.19 16.34 -4.90
C PRO A 152 -8.80 14.86 -5.02
N MET A 153 -8.05 14.50 -6.05
CA MET A 153 -7.62 13.13 -6.31
C MET A 153 -6.13 13.06 -6.59
N LEU A 154 -5.46 12.04 -6.05
CA LEU A 154 -4.02 11.81 -6.23
C LEU A 154 -3.78 10.39 -6.73
N VAL A 155 -2.90 10.27 -7.72
CA VAL A 155 -2.37 8.99 -8.21
C VAL A 155 -0.85 9.05 -8.08
N MET A 156 -0.27 8.09 -7.41
CA MET A 156 1.17 8.05 -7.14
C MET A 156 1.73 6.66 -7.45
N ASP A 157 2.84 6.64 -8.15
CA ASP A 157 3.52 5.38 -8.51
C ASP A 157 4.79 5.27 -7.67
N GLU A 158 4.82 4.29 -6.75
CA GLU A 158 5.91 4.02 -5.80
C GLU A 158 6.38 5.29 -5.03
N PRO A 159 5.50 5.98 -4.28
CA PRO A 159 5.77 7.32 -3.72
C PRO A 159 6.89 7.37 -2.67
N THR A 160 7.36 6.24 -2.19
CA THR A 160 8.41 6.14 -1.17
C THR A 160 9.67 5.44 -1.69
N ASP A 161 9.73 5.11 -2.99
CA ASP A 161 10.89 4.40 -3.53
C ASP A 161 12.16 5.26 -3.42
N GLY A 162 13.23 4.60 -2.95
CA GLY A 162 14.55 5.22 -2.78
C GLY A 162 14.64 6.29 -1.70
N LEU A 163 13.67 6.39 -0.80
CA LEU A 163 13.71 7.23 0.40
C LEU A 163 14.28 6.45 1.58
N ASP A 164 14.96 7.14 2.49
CA ASP A 164 15.37 6.58 3.77
C ASP A 164 14.16 6.32 4.71
N PRO A 165 14.32 5.56 5.81
CA PRO A 165 13.20 5.21 6.69
C PRO A 165 12.45 6.41 7.27
N ASN A 166 13.14 7.51 7.62
CA ASN A 166 12.51 8.71 8.18
C ASN A 166 11.69 9.43 7.10
N GLN A 167 12.25 9.57 5.91
CA GLN A 167 11.58 10.17 4.76
C GLN A 167 10.34 9.35 4.35
N LYS A 168 10.43 8.01 4.36
CA LYS A 168 9.28 7.13 4.13
C LYS A 168 8.16 7.38 5.13
N HIS A 169 8.52 7.49 6.41
CA HIS A 169 7.55 7.77 7.47
C HIS A 169 6.82 9.12 7.26
N GLU A 170 7.56 10.16 6.90
CA GLU A 170 7.00 11.49 6.62
C GLU A 170 6.04 11.47 5.43
N VAL A 171 6.44 10.83 4.30
CA VAL A 171 5.58 10.72 3.11
C VAL A 171 4.33 9.88 3.40
N ARG A 172 4.44 8.76 4.12
CA ARG A 172 3.29 7.94 4.55
C ARG A 172 2.32 8.74 5.42
N THR A 173 2.85 9.52 6.35
CA THR A 173 2.05 10.39 7.23
C THR A 173 1.34 11.47 6.42
N LEU A 174 2.01 12.08 5.45
CA LEU A 174 1.43 13.06 4.56
C LEU A 174 0.31 12.47 3.71
N ILE A 175 0.52 11.30 3.10
CA ILE A 175 -0.50 10.56 2.33
C ILE A 175 -1.72 10.26 3.19
N ARG A 176 -1.53 9.72 4.39
CA ARG A 176 -2.62 9.41 5.33
C ARG A 176 -3.42 10.65 5.74
N ASN A 177 -2.75 11.76 6.02
CA ASN A 177 -3.42 13.01 6.41
C ASN A 177 -4.23 13.61 5.25
N MET A 178 -3.65 13.64 4.05
CA MET A 178 -4.36 14.09 2.85
C MET A 178 -5.53 13.17 2.50
N GLY A 179 -5.39 11.86 2.72
CA GLY A 179 -6.40 10.84 2.46
C GLY A 179 -7.71 11.06 3.19
N ARG A 180 -7.72 11.78 4.33
CA ARG A 180 -8.96 12.12 5.04
C ARG A 180 -9.94 12.97 4.22
N GLN A 181 -9.42 13.71 3.25
CA GLN A 181 -10.22 14.65 2.45
C GLN A 181 -10.13 14.42 0.94
N LYS A 182 -9.20 13.59 0.49
CA LYS A 182 -8.92 13.32 -0.92
C LYS A 182 -9.15 11.84 -1.23
N ALA A 183 -9.34 11.53 -2.52
CA ALA A 183 -9.24 10.16 -3.02
C ALA A 183 -7.80 9.92 -3.46
N ILE A 184 -7.13 8.95 -2.87
CA ILE A 184 -5.71 8.68 -3.14
C ILE A 184 -5.55 7.24 -3.62
N ILE A 185 -4.80 7.06 -4.70
CA ILE A 185 -4.31 5.75 -5.14
C ILE A 185 -2.80 5.83 -5.17
N PHE A 186 -2.12 4.86 -4.56
CA PHE A 186 -0.70 4.71 -4.79
C PHE A 186 -0.31 3.25 -5.00
N SER A 187 0.65 3.04 -5.90
CA SER A 187 1.24 1.72 -6.10
C SER A 187 2.37 1.49 -5.12
N THR A 188 2.53 0.26 -4.68
CA THR A 188 3.67 -0.17 -3.88
C THR A 188 3.91 -1.67 -4.01
N HIS A 189 5.12 -2.10 -3.71
CA HIS A 189 5.48 -3.49 -3.50
C HIS A 189 5.81 -3.75 -2.01
N ILE A 190 5.68 -2.74 -1.14
CA ILE A 190 6.03 -2.76 0.28
C ILE A 190 4.76 -2.90 1.12
N LEU A 191 4.62 -4.03 1.80
CA LEU A 191 3.43 -4.37 2.60
C LEU A 191 3.23 -3.43 3.79
N GLU A 192 4.31 -2.98 4.43
CA GLU A 192 4.27 -2.04 5.55
C GLU A 192 3.65 -0.68 5.18
N GLU A 193 3.71 -0.28 3.91
CA GLU A 193 3.07 0.94 3.44
C GLU A 193 1.56 0.82 3.39
N VAL A 194 1.07 -0.38 3.04
CA VAL A 194 -0.35 -0.68 3.06
C VAL A 194 -0.90 -0.55 4.48
N ASP A 195 -0.21 -1.15 5.45
CA ASP A 195 -0.62 -1.08 6.86
C ASP A 195 -0.55 0.35 7.44
N ALA A 196 0.47 1.12 7.04
CA ALA A 196 0.71 2.44 7.61
C ALA A 196 -0.17 3.55 7.03
N ALA A 197 -0.59 3.44 5.77
CA ALA A 197 -1.22 4.55 5.05
C ALA A 197 -2.57 4.22 4.41
N CYS A 198 -2.90 2.95 4.11
CA CYS A 198 -4.07 2.60 3.35
C CYS A 198 -5.32 2.37 4.20
N THR A 199 -6.47 2.80 3.69
CA THR A 199 -7.79 2.38 4.19
C THR A 199 -8.26 1.10 3.54
N ARG A 200 -7.83 0.86 2.30
CA ARG A 200 -8.11 -0.35 1.51
C ARG A 200 -6.91 -0.69 0.62
N ALA A 201 -6.75 -1.95 0.30
CA ALA A 201 -5.72 -2.41 -0.62
C ALA A 201 -6.28 -3.35 -1.68
N ILE A 202 -5.74 -3.24 -2.88
CA ILE A 202 -5.94 -4.17 -3.99
C ILE A 202 -4.60 -4.86 -4.24
N ILE A 203 -4.64 -6.19 -4.32
CA ILE A 203 -3.49 -6.97 -4.78
C ILE A 203 -3.71 -7.34 -6.24
N ILE A 204 -2.74 -6.95 -7.08
CA ILE A 204 -2.74 -7.26 -8.50
C ILE A 204 -1.62 -8.25 -8.80
N ASP A 205 -1.92 -9.27 -9.60
CA ASP A 205 -0.94 -10.17 -10.19
C ASP A 205 -1.28 -10.44 -11.66
N ARG A 206 -0.28 -10.41 -12.54
CA ARG A 206 -0.42 -10.66 -14.00
C ARG A 206 -1.57 -9.89 -14.64
N GLY A 207 -1.70 -8.61 -14.26
CA GLY A 207 -2.72 -7.71 -14.79
C GLY A 207 -4.12 -7.89 -14.19
N LYS A 208 -4.35 -8.84 -13.27
CA LYS A 208 -5.66 -9.12 -12.66
C LYS A 208 -5.68 -8.79 -11.18
N ILE A 209 -6.83 -8.34 -10.69
CA ILE A 209 -7.05 -8.19 -9.25
C ILE A 209 -7.24 -9.59 -8.65
N VAL A 210 -6.36 -9.96 -7.71
CA VAL A 210 -6.41 -11.25 -7.00
C VAL A 210 -6.93 -11.13 -5.58
N ALA A 211 -6.87 -9.93 -4.98
CA ALA A 211 -7.50 -9.63 -3.71
C ALA A 211 -7.87 -8.15 -3.61
N ASN A 212 -8.92 -7.86 -2.83
CA ASN A 212 -9.40 -6.51 -2.54
C ASN A 212 -10.05 -6.51 -1.15
N GLY A 213 -9.72 -5.54 -0.30
CA GLY A 213 -10.25 -5.42 1.06
C GLY A 213 -9.44 -4.44 1.90
N THR A 214 -9.88 -4.20 3.11
CA THR A 214 -9.08 -3.48 4.12
C THR A 214 -7.82 -4.28 4.48
N PRO A 215 -6.75 -3.65 4.98
CA PRO A 215 -5.57 -4.39 5.46
C PRO A 215 -5.94 -5.48 6.48
N GLN A 216 -6.91 -5.22 7.34
CA GLN A 216 -7.39 -6.17 8.32
C GLN A 216 -8.10 -7.39 7.68
N GLU A 217 -9.02 -7.15 6.73
CA GLU A 217 -9.70 -8.23 5.99
C GLU A 217 -8.70 -9.09 5.18
N LEU A 218 -7.68 -8.45 4.61
CA LEU A 218 -6.64 -9.18 3.90
C LEU A 218 -5.80 -10.06 4.85
N ARG A 219 -5.43 -9.54 6.03
CA ARG A 219 -4.72 -10.34 7.06
C ARG A 219 -5.53 -11.53 7.55
N GLN A 220 -6.87 -11.41 7.64
CA GLN A 220 -7.74 -12.52 8.04
C GLN A 220 -7.70 -13.71 7.06
N LYS A 221 -7.21 -13.51 5.83
CA LYS A 221 -6.98 -14.60 4.86
C LYS A 221 -5.68 -15.38 5.09
N SER A 222 -4.84 -14.94 6.02
CA SER A 222 -3.61 -15.63 6.42
C SER A 222 -3.94 -16.90 7.21
N GLU A 223 -3.17 -17.97 7.00
CA GLU A 223 -3.24 -19.16 7.85
C GLU A 223 -2.89 -18.84 9.31
N TRP A 224 -2.13 -17.78 9.56
CA TRP A 224 -1.75 -17.32 10.89
C TRP A 224 -2.87 -16.57 11.61
N ALA A 225 -3.92 -16.16 10.90
CA ALA A 225 -5.00 -15.40 11.51
C ALA A 225 -5.67 -16.18 12.64
N GLY A 226 -5.59 -15.65 13.86
CA GLY A 226 -6.14 -16.27 15.06
C GLY A 226 -5.32 -17.48 15.59
N ALA A 227 -4.14 -17.77 15.01
CA ALA A 227 -3.23 -18.73 15.62
C ALA A 227 -2.74 -18.22 16.98
N VAL A 228 -2.34 -19.15 17.85
CA VAL A 228 -1.83 -18.83 19.21
C VAL A 228 -0.45 -19.41 19.38
N THR A 229 0.50 -18.55 19.69
CA THR A 229 1.85 -18.97 20.10
C THR A 229 1.88 -19.14 21.60
N LEU A 230 2.24 -20.34 22.06
CA LEU A 230 2.42 -20.70 23.46
C LEU A 230 3.90 -21.07 23.69
N ARG A 231 4.53 -20.46 24.69
CA ARG A 231 5.84 -20.87 25.20
C ARG A 231 5.68 -21.31 26.64
N VAL A 232 6.15 -22.54 26.91
CA VAL A 232 6.14 -23.12 28.26
C VAL A 232 7.54 -23.60 28.63
N LYS A 233 7.81 -23.63 29.95
CA LYS A 233 9.08 -24.10 30.52
C LYS A 233 8.85 -25.37 31.31
N GLY A 234 9.81 -26.31 31.21
CA GLY A 234 9.82 -27.52 32.01
C GLY A 234 8.81 -28.60 31.62
N VAL A 235 8.24 -28.51 30.40
CA VAL A 235 7.27 -29.47 29.86
C VAL A 235 7.82 -30.05 28.55
N ALA A 236 7.75 -31.39 28.40
CA ALA A 236 8.19 -32.04 27.17
C ALA A 236 7.29 -31.68 25.99
N LYS A 237 7.87 -31.52 24.80
CA LYS A 237 7.13 -31.09 23.57
C LYS A 237 5.99 -32.04 23.21
N GLU A 238 6.17 -33.33 23.44
CA GLU A 238 5.17 -34.37 23.19
C GLU A 238 3.92 -34.15 24.06
N ALA A 239 4.13 -33.84 25.36
CA ALA A 239 3.04 -33.53 26.29
C ALA A 239 2.29 -32.24 25.89
N VAL A 240 3.04 -31.19 25.47
CA VAL A 240 2.46 -29.93 25.00
C VAL A 240 1.62 -30.15 23.74
N THR A 241 2.19 -30.82 22.74
CA THR A 241 1.48 -31.04 21.46
C THR A 241 0.25 -31.91 21.61
N THR A 242 0.37 -33.02 22.38
CA THR A 242 -0.76 -33.94 22.64
C THR A 242 -1.91 -33.22 23.33
N LYS A 243 -1.61 -32.41 24.36
CA LYS A 243 -2.64 -31.69 25.10
C LYS A 243 -3.30 -30.61 24.27
N LEU A 244 -2.54 -29.90 23.42
CA LEU A 244 -3.11 -28.90 22.54
C LEU A 244 -3.98 -29.49 21.42
N TYR A 245 -3.66 -30.68 20.91
CA TYR A 245 -4.55 -31.35 19.95
C TYR A 245 -5.87 -31.81 20.57
N GLN A 246 -5.97 -31.95 21.90
CA GLN A 246 -7.21 -32.24 22.59
C GLN A 246 -8.14 -31.03 22.71
N VAL A 247 -7.63 -29.81 22.49
CA VAL A 247 -8.46 -28.59 22.49
C VAL A 247 -9.35 -28.57 21.24
N PRO A 248 -10.70 -28.56 21.39
CA PRO A 248 -11.62 -28.72 20.25
C PRO A 248 -11.45 -27.70 19.14
N LEU A 249 -10.93 -26.49 19.47
CA LEU A 249 -10.74 -25.38 18.55
C LEU A 249 -9.44 -25.46 17.74
N VAL A 250 -8.51 -26.37 18.11
CA VAL A 250 -7.23 -26.55 17.44
C VAL A 250 -7.39 -27.42 16.20
N HIS A 251 -6.89 -26.94 15.07
CA HIS A 251 -6.77 -27.71 13.83
C HIS A 251 -5.38 -28.32 13.67
N LYS A 252 -4.34 -27.54 13.94
CA LYS A 252 -2.94 -27.90 13.71
C LYS A 252 -2.05 -27.33 14.81
N VAL A 253 -1.03 -28.07 15.22
CA VAL A 253 0.02 -27.58 16.14
C VAL A 253 1.37 -27.72 15.46
N THR A 254 2.18 -26.68 15.48
CA THR A 254 3.55 -26.68 14.96
C THR A 254 4.51 -26.33 16.08
N VAL A 255 5.55 -27.13 16.27
CA VAL A 255 6.65 -26.82 17.19
C VAL A 255 7.54 -25.78 16.50
N VAL A 256 7.71 -24.62 17.13
CA VAL A 256 8.53 -23.52 16.64
C VAL A 256 9.96 -23.64 17.18
N GLU A 257 10.09 -23.99 18.46
CA GLU A 257 11.38 -24.09 19.12
C GLU A 257 11.29 -25.10 20.29
N ASP A 258 12.35 -25.87 20.49
CA ASP A 258 12.53 -26.79 21.63
C ASP A 258 13.99 -26.68 22.07
N LYS A 259 14.26 -25.80 23.04
CA LYS A 259 15.61 -25.55 23.59
C LYS A 259 15.54 -25.10 25.06
N ASP A 260 16.59 -25.39 25.81
CA ASP A 260 16.78 -24.90 27.19
C ASP A 260 15.59 -25.18 28.11
N CYS A 261 15.02 -26.38 28.03
CA CYS A 261 13.81 -26.76 28.75
C CYS A 261 12.60 -25.84 28.45
N ARG A 262 12.61 -25.14 27.30
CA ARG A 262 11.51 -24.30 26.79
C ARG A 262 10.98 -24.88 25.49
N VAL A 263 9.67 -24.99 25.42
CA VAL A 263 8.97 -25.42 24.21
C VAL A 263 8.07 -24.27 23.74
N THR A 264 8.30 -23.84 22.52
CA THR A 264 7.43 -22.86 21.84
C THR A 264 6.65 -23.59 20.76
N VAL A 265 5.34 -23.54 20.86
CA VAL A 265 4.43 -24.13 19.86
C VAL A 265 3.48 -23.07 19.31
N ARG A 266 3.01 -23.29 18.10
CA ARG A 266 1.94 -22.51 17.49
C ARG A 266 0.78 -23.41 17.18
N ALA A 267 -0.39 -23.06 17.73
CA ALA A 267 -1.66 -23.75 17.51
C ALA A 267 -2.51 -22.92 16.53
N PHE A 268 -3.01 -23.56 15.50
CA PHE A 268 -3.85 -22.94 14.45
C PHE A 268 -5.31 -23.26 14.70
N PRO A 269 -6.22 -22.27 14.55
CA PRO A 269 -7.65 -22.47 14.74
C PRO A 269 -8.26 -23.31 13.61
N LYS A 270 -9.39 -23.95 13.89
CA LYS A 270 -10.25 -24.50 12.85
C LYS A 270 -10.89 -23.36 12.04
N PRO A 271 -11.11 -23.53 10.72
CA PRO A 271 -11.64 -22.47 9.84
C PRO A 271 -12.97 -21.84 10.29
N SER A 272 -13.75 -22.53 11.08
CA SER A 272 -15.05 -22.08 11.60
C SER A 272 -15.00 -21.35 12.93
N THR A 273 -13.82 -21.16 13.52
CA THR A 273 -13.69 -20.58 14.85
C THR A 273 -13.65 -19.06 14.75
N ALA A 274 -14.69 -18.40 15.26
CA ALA A 274 -14.70 -16.93 15.39
C ALA A 274 -13.57 -16.45 16.28
N ASN A 275 -12.96 -15.32 15.91
CA ASN A 275 -11.81 -14.71 16.56
C ASN A 275 -11.94 -14.63 18.11
N GLY A 276 -10.97 -15.16 18.84
CA GLY A 276 -10.72 -14.89 20.25
C GLY A 276 -10.88 -16.06 21.22
N GLY A 277 -11.53 -17.15 20.86
CA GLY A 277 -11.74 -18.28 21.78
C GLY A 277 -10.52 -19.20 21.96
N LEU A 278 -9.63 -19.27 20.97
CA LEU A 278 -8.51 -20.21 20.96
C LEU A 278 -7.48 -19.90 22.05
N ALA A 279 -7.10 -18.63 22.24
CA ALA A 279 -6.13 -18.25 23.26
C ALA A 279 -6.63 -18.59 24.68
N ARG A 280 -7.91 -18.34 24.96
CA ARG A 280 -8.54 -18.72 26.22
C ARG A 280 -8.54 -20.22 26.42
N ALA A 281 -8.98 -20.98 25.42
CA ALA A 281 -9.03 -22.46 25.50
C ALA A 281 -7.62 -23.08 25.68
N ILE A 282 -6.60 -22.52 25.04
CA ILE A 282 -5.20 -22.92 25.22
C ILE A 282 -4.71 -22.56 26.62
N GLY A 283 -5.03 -21.37 27.14
CA GLY A 283 -4.68 -20.96 28.48
C GLY A 283 -5.30 -21.87 29.55
N GLU A 284 -6.56 -22.25 29.39
CA GLU A 284 -7.24 -23.23 30.26
C GLU A 284 -6.61 -24.63 30.16
N ALA A 285 -6.29 -25.07 28.94
CA ALA A 285 -5.62 -26.37 28.74
C ALA A 285 -4.20 -26.38 29.28
N ALA A 286 -3.49 -25.27 29.28
CA ALA A 286 -2.12 -25.12 29.79
C ALA A 286 -2.09 -24.87 31.32
N HIS A 287 -3.23 -24.98 32.01
CA HIS A 287 -3.28 -24.83 33.46
C HIS A 287 -2.31 -25.77 34.15
N GLY A 288 -1.53 -25.23 35.08
CA GLY A 288 -0.48 -25.98 35.81
C GLY A 288 0.89 -25.98 35.10
N TRP A 289 1.00 -25.41 33.89
CA TRP A 289 2.29 -25.21 33.22
C TRP A 289 2.90 -23.85 33.54
N GLN A 290 4.22 -23.76 33.52
CA GLN A 290 4.91 -22.47 33.60
C GLN A 290 4.87 -21.81 32.23
N ILE A 291 3.84 -20.92 32.00
CA ILE A 291 3.65 -20.18 30.74
C ILE A 291 4.57 -18.97 30.75
N GLU A 292 5.48 -18.88 29.79
CA GLU A 292 6.32 -17.69 29.55
C GLU A 292 5.73 -16.75 28.49
N LEU A 293 4.96 -17.30 27.52
CA LEU A 293 4.28 -16.53 26.47
C LEU A 293 2.97 -17.21 26.08
N LEU A 294 1.92 -16.43 26.00
CA LEU A 294 0.66 -16.80 25.37
C LEU A 294 0.19 -15.62 24.55
N GLN A 295 0.31 -15.72 23.23
CA GLN A 295 0.05 -14.61 22.31
C GLN A 295 -0.84 -15.07 21.17
N SER A 296 -1.92 -14.32 20.93
CA SER A 296 -2.72 -14.46 19.71
C SER A 296 -1.97 -13.81 18.56
N GLU A 297 -1.81 -14.54 17.46
CA GLU A 297 -1.19 -14.03 16.24
C GLU A 297 -2.22 -13.27 15.40
N GLU A 298 -1.83 -12.12 14.94
CA GLU A 298 -2.53 -11.47 13.85
C GLU A 298 -2.13 -12.15 12.53
N GLY A 299 -3.07 -12.21 11.58
CA GLY A 299 -2.75 -12.68 10.25
C GLY A 299 -1.65 -11.82 9.60
N ARG A 300 -0.84 -12.44 8.76
CA ARG A 300 0.31 -11.81 8.12
C ARG A 300 0.02 -11.48 6.67
N LEU A 301 0.11 -10.20 6.33
CA LEU A 301 -0.13 -9.74 4.97
C LEU A 301 0.94 -10.25 3.98
N ASP A 302 2.19 -10.45 4.44
CA ASP A 302 3.29 -11.01 3.64
C ASP A 302 3.05 -12.47 3.23
N GLU A 303 2.44 -13.26 4.12
CA GLU A 303 2.03 -14.62 3.82
C GLU A 303 0.89 -14.63 2.81
N VAL A 304 -0.15 -13.84 3.04
CA VAL A 304 -1.29 -13.71 2.12
C VAL A 304 -0.78 -13.31 0.73
N PHE A 305 0.09 -12.32 0.67
CA PHE A 305 0.68 -11.86 -0.59
C PHE A 305 1.44 -12.98 -1.31
N ARG A 306 2.31 -13.71 -0.60
CA ARG A 306 3.06 -14.86 -1.19
C ARG A 306 2.17 -15.98 -1.68
N ASN A 307 1.07 -16.27 -0.96
CA ASN A 307 0.17 -17.37 -1.32
C ASN A 307 -0.71 -17.05 -2.53
N ILE A 308 -1.04 -15.77 -2.78
CA ILE A 308 -1.94 -15.37 -3.86
C ILE A 308 -1.20 -14.81 -5.08
N THR A 309 0.09 -14.45 -4.97
CA THR A 309 0.92 -14.03 -6.09
C THR A 309 1.87 -15.14 -6.48
N MET A 310 1.98 -15.43 -7.78
CA MET A 310 2.93 -16.45 -8.25
C MET A 310 4.35 -15.91 -8.23
N PRO A 311 5.33 -16.72 -7.76
CA PRO A 311 6.73 -16.35 -7.82
C PRO A 311 7.22 -16.09 -9.26
N ASP A 312 8.08 -15.09 -9.45
CA ASP A 312 8.66 -14.76 -10.77
C ASP A 312 9.44 -15.93 -11.39
N THR A 313 9.90 -16.88 -10.59
CA THR A 313 10.65 -18.08 -10.99
C THR A 313 9.78 -19.17 -11.62
N GLN A 314 8.46 -19.01 -11.63
CA GLN A 314 7.52 -19.97 -12.27
C GLN A 314 6.96 -19.47 -13.61
N LYS A 315 7.66 -18.53 -14.25
CA LYS A 315 7.33 -18.04 -15.60
C LYS A 315 7.93 -18.92 -16.67
#